data_b11f2d0c96711843a73a8472b38bfaa6
#
_entry.id   b11f2d0c96711843a73a8472b38bfaa6
#
_cell.length_a   1.000
_cell.length_b   1.000
_cell.length_c   1.000
_cell.angle_alpha   90.00
_cell.angle_beta   90.00
_cell.angle_gamma   90.00
#
_symmetry.space_group_name_H-M   'P 1'
#
loop_
_entity.id
_entity.type
_entity.pdbx_description
1 polymer ?
#
loop_
_entity_poly.entity_id
_entity_poly.type
_entity_poly.pdbx_seq_one_letter_code
_entity_poly.pdbx_strand_id
1 'polypeptide(L)'
;MKLSNEDTGAILSALLLGERDYLPDQLRLDFKRIGISHILALSGMHLAILSLGIGKALSLFGVKKKLRITIIAIFVFVYMALTGFSVSVVRAGIMLILSSILYLMSRSKDSLTSLSVAVLVICIINPNSIMDISLWLSALATFGIVAFGEISSTIKNPKDKIKKAVRYFILAILASVFAISATIAVSSASFGGFSLLAPITTIIFSFLAEIIMYLGCVMMLIGWLIPIGWIIRPLCKLMTVLAGAFSSWKLSYVSSNFTPAMVMIIIYMVLFYLFLIVNLKKPLRALNILIVLYAISTLLPTVLTIKQNNTETVAYYSDYKCDELLIRSENEVCLINSAQYGKSVAYTSLDFLESANVTYLDKYYLTHYSWSIDDEIKVLMYNIAVDEIYLPNPRNDDEEAILKTVIKAVENSRTSVVIYQEYETVGVGEYAINLLYSVPYGKTSMNAFAVSKGHEVYTYISSGLLDESNKESFIKYLPLTDHLILGDHGKKYKDKIYIADCYEDLNSIVIHSDNIFLKQNNMQYYIEKGCEIFSHPNNIIYYVGK
;
A
#
# COMPACT_ATOMS: atom_id res chain seq x y z
N MET A 1 -19.16 -5.79 3.86
CA MET A 1 -19.26 -5.32 2.48
C MET A 1 -20.36 -6.08 1.75
N LYS A 2 -21.41 -5.40 1.23
CA LYS A 2 -22.43 -6.03 0.38
C LYS A 2 -21.93 -5.98 -1.06
N LEU A 3 -21.50 -7.11 -1.64
CA LEU A 3 -21.10 -7.16 -3.05
C LEU A 3 -22.31 -6.94 -3.96
N SER A 4 -22.23 -5.96 -4.81
CA SER A 4 -23.19 -5.72 -5.88
C SER A 4 -22.95 -6.68 -7.08
N ASN A 5 -23.84 -6.69 -8.06
CA ASN A 5 -23.59 -7.39 -9.32
C ASN A 5 -22.42 -6.75 -10.09
N GLU A 6 -22.22 -5.46 -9.92
CA GLU A 6 -21.14 -4.67 -10.53
C GLU A 6 -19.78 -5.08 -9.98
N ASP A 7 -19.65 -5.28 -8.67
CA ASP A 7 -18.39 -5.74 -8.05
C ASP A 7 -17.97 -7.13 -8.53
N THR A 8 -18.95 -8.04 -8.71
CA THR A 8 -18.67 -9.37 -9.26
C THR A 8 -18.17 -9.27 -10.70
N GLY A 9 -18.77 -8.38 -11.49
CA GLY A 9 -18.33 -8.07 -12.86
C GLY A 9 -16.91 -7.48 -12.87
N ALA A 10 -16.62 -6.54 -11.98
CA ALA A 10 -15.31 -5.91 -11.85
C ALA A 10 -14.20 -6.93 -11.51
N ILE A 11 -14.45 -7.86 -10.58
CA ILE A 11 -13.51 -8.94 -10.24
C ILE A 11 -13.27 -9.85 -11.45
N LEU A 12 -14.32 -10.22 -12.18
CA LEU A 12 -14.20 -11.05 -13.38
C LEU A 12 -13.42 -10.33 -14.49
N SER A 13 -13.70 -9.05 -14.73
CA SER A 13 -12.95 -8.23 -15.70
C SER A 13 -11.47 -8.14 -15.34
N ALA A 14 -11.16 -7.94 -14.06
CA ALA A 14 -9.79 -7.91 -13.60
C ALA A 14 -9.08 -9.26 -13.81
N LEU A 15 -9.72 -10.38 -13.47
CA LEU A 15 -9.12 -11.71 -13.59
C LEU A 15 -9.01 -12.22 -15.03
N LEU A 16 -9.98 -11.91 -15.91
CA LEU A 16 -10.01 -12.42 -17.28
C LEU A 16 -9.36 -11.48 -18.30
N LEU A 17 -9.57 -10.17 -18.14
CA LEU A 17 -9.14 -9.15 -19.10
C LEU A 17 -8.04 -8.23 -18.55
N GLY A 18 -7.83 -8.22 -17.22
CA GLY A 18 -6.86 -7.37 -16.56
C GLY A 18 -7.32 -5.93 -16.34
N GLU A 19 -8.60 -5.65 -16.60
CA GLU A 19 -9.19 -4.34 -16.34
C GLU A 19 -9.46 -4.17 -14.86
N ARG A 20 -8.77 -3.22 -14.23
CA ARG A 20 -8.84 -2.97 -12.79
C ARG A 20 -9.60 -1.70 -12.43
N ASP A 21 -9.94 -0.88 -13.41
CA ASP A 21 -10.50 0.46 -13.17
C ASP A 21 -11.86 0.42 -12.47
N TYR A 22 -12.59 -0.69 -12.65
CA TYR A 22 -13.89 -0.91 -12.01
C TYR A 22 -13.79 -1.59 -10.63
N LEU A 23 -12.59 -1.99 -10.19
CA LEU A 23 -12.44 -2.62 -8.88
C LEU A 23 -12.62 -1.58 -7.76
N PRO A 24 -13.36 -1.91 -6.69
CA PRO A 24 -13.43 -1.06 -5.50
C PRO A 24 -12.02 -0.78 -4.94
N ASP A 25 -11.75 0.47 -4.60
CA ASP A 25 -10.43 0.91 -4.09
C ASP A 25 -10.02 0.14 -2.84
N GLN A 26 -10.97 -0.10 -1.92
CA GLN A 26 -10.73 -0.91 -0.74
C GLN A 26 -10.25 -2.33 -1.08
N LEU A 27 -10.80 -2.95 -2.13
CA LEU A 27 -10.38 -4.29 -2.52
C LEU A 27 -8.95 -4.28 -3.12
N ARG A 28 -8.61 -3.25 -3.87
CA ARG A 28 -7.23 -3.06 -4.39
C ARG A 28 -6.24 -2.91 -3.24
N LEU A 29 -6.57 -2.08 -2.25
CA LEU A 29 -5.76 -1.90 -1.05
C LEU A 29 -5.60 -3.20 -0.26
N ASP A 30 -6.70 -3.94 -0.05
CA ASP A 30 -6.67 -5.24 0.63
C ASP A 30 -5.71 -6.21 -0.06
N PHE A 31 -5.78 -6.30 -1.40
CA PHE A 31 -4.90 -7.15 -2.19
C PHE A 31 -3.43 -6.70 -2.15
N LYS A 32 -3.18 -5.37 -2.13
CA LYS A 32 -1.83 -4.80 -1.94
C LYS A 32 -1.27 -5.22 -0.58
N ARG A 33 -2.04 -5.02 0.50
CA ARG A 33 -1.61 -5.31 1.87
C ARG A 33 -1.28 -6.79 2.12
N ILE A 34 -2.03 -7.71 1.51
CA ILE A 34 -1.77 -9.15 1.65
C ILE A 34 -0.82 -9.71 0.59
N GLY A 35 -0.23 -8.84 -0.26
CA GLY A 35 0.83 -9.19 -1.22
C GLY A 35 0.37 -9.94 -2.46
N ILE A 36 -0.92 -9.87 -2.81
CA ILE A 36 -1.50 -10.60 -3.94
C ILE A 36 -2.01 -9.71 -5.08
N SER A 37 -1.58 -8.45 -5.14
CA SER A 37 -1.92 -7.55 -6.26
C SER A 37 -1.61 -8.14 -7.64
N HIS A 38 -0.62 -9.03 -7.71
CA HIS A 38 -0.24 -9.73 -8.93
C HIS A 38 -1.31 -10.72 -9.44
N ILE A 39 -2.25 -11.16 -8.59
CA ILE A 39 -3.39 -12.01 -8.98
C ILE A 39 -4.44 -11.20 -9.74
N LEU A 40 -4.64 -9.92 -9.40
CA LEU A 40 -5.52 -9.02 -10.15
C LEU A 40 -4.86 -8.49 -11.44
N ALA A 41 -3.54 -8.60 -11.55
CA ALA A 41 -2.83 -8.28 -12.78
C ALA A 41 -2.88 -9.45 -13.74
N LEU A 42 -3.08 -9.19 -15.03
CA LEU A 42 -2.88 -10.23 -16.03
C LEU A 42 -1.45 -10.78 -15.92
N SER A 43 -1.37 -12.05 -15.61
CA SER A 43 -0.10 -12.72 -15.36
C SER A 43 0.08 -13.94 -16.26
N GLY A 44 1.32 -14.40 -16.35
CA GLY A 44 1.60 -15.67 -17.01
C GLY A 44 0.87 -16.87 -16.40
N MET A 45 0.49 -16.78 -15.12
CA MET A 45 -0.33 -17.79 -14.45
C MET A 45 -1.72 -17.90 -15.10
N HIS A 46 -2.39 -16.79 -15.38
CA HIS A 46 -3.70 -16.76 -16.06
C HIS A 46 -3.65 -17.44 -17.41
N LEU A 47 -2.65 -17.09 -18.23
CA LEU A 47 -2.45 -17.72 -19.53
C LEU A 47 -2.17 -19.23 -19.41
N ALA A 48 -1.38 -19.64 -18.42
CA ALA A 48 -1.09 -21.05 -18.17
C ALA A 48 -2.36 -21.82 -17.73
N ILE A 49 -3.15 -21.28 -16.82
CA ILE A 49 -4.42 -21.86 -16.34
C ILE A 49 -5.37 -22.07 -17.53
N LEU A 50 -5.61 -21.03 -18.33
CA LEU A 50 -6.49 -21.09 -19.48
C LEU A 50 -5.99 -22.11 -20.51
N SER A 51 -4.70 -22.11 -20.81
CA SER A 51 -4.09 -23.06 -21.76
C SER A 51 -4.21 -24.50 -21.28
N LEU A 52 -4.03 -24.76 -19.97
CA LEU A 52 -4.22 -26.08 -19.37
C LEU A 52 -5.69 -26.50 -19.41
N GLY A 53 -6.63 -25.59 -19.14
CA GLY A 53 -8.09 -25.86 -19.23
C GLY A 53 -8.49 -26.27 -20.65
N ILE A 54 -8.09 -25.47 -21.65
CA ILE A 54 -8.33 -25.78 -23.07
C ILE A 54 -7.68 -27.12 -23.44
N GLY A 55 -6.45 -27.35 -23.01
CA GLY A 55 -5.74 -28.59 -23.27
C GLY A 55 -6.43 -29.82 -22.68
N LYS A 56 -6.98 -29.73 -21.45
CA LYS A 56 -7.79 -30.77 -20.82
C LYS A 56 -9.10 -30.99 -21.58
N ALA A 57 -9.84 -29.92 -21.90
CA ALA A 57 -11.07 -29.99 -22.66
C ALA A 57 -10.89 -30.70 -24.02
N LEU A 58 -9.93 -30.25 -24.81
CA LEU A 58 -9.58 -30.90 -26.09
C LEU A 58 -9.17 -32.36 -25.93
N SER A 59 -8.55 -32.73 -24.81
CA SER A 59 -8.20 -34.11 -24.51
C SER A 59 -9.43 -34.99 -24.25
N LEU A 60 -10.45 -34.44 -23.57
CA LEU A 60 -11.73 -35.14 -23.34
C LEU A 60 -12.47 -35.42 -24.65
N PHE A 61 -12.36 -34.53 -25.63
CA PHE A 61 -12.91 -34.72 -26.99
C PHE A 61 -12.03 -35.58 -27.91
N GLY A 62 -11.00 -36.24 -27.38
CA GLY A 62 -10.16 -37.16 -28.14
C GLY A 62 -9.23 -36.48 -29.17
N VAL A 63 -9.03 -35.16 -29.10
CA VAL A 63 -8.17 -34.42 -30.03
C VAL A 63 -6.71 -34.92 -29.95
N LYS A 64 -6.13 -35.28 -31.10
CA LYS A 64 -4.73 -35.77 -31.19
C LYS A 64 -3.76 -34.76 -30.59
N LYS A 65 -2.75 -35.25 -29.87
CA LYS A 65 -1.82 -34.43 -29.08
C LYS A 65 -1.14 -33.30 -29.88
N LYS A 66 -0.70 -33.60 -31.12
CA LYS A 66 -0.08 -32.58 -32.00
C LYS A 66 -1.06 -31.43 -32.32
N LEU A 67 -2.32 -31.76 -32.72
CA LEU A 67 -3.33 -30.79 -33.05
C LEU A 67 -3.72 -29.95 -31.80
N ARG A 68 -3.82 -30.59 -30.62
CA ARG A 68 -4.09 -29.90 -29.36
C ARG A 68 -3.03 -28.86 -29.04
N ILE A 69 -1.73 -29.19 -29.20
CA ILE A 69 -0.61 -28.26 -28.98
C ILE A 69 -0.70 -27.07 -29.95
N THR A 70 -1.01 -27.34 -31.23
CA THR A 70 -1.17 -26.28 -32.23
C THR A 70 -2.34 -25.34 -31.87
N ILE A 71 -3.48 -25.89 -31.46
CA ILE A 71 -4.64 -25.09 -31.02
C ILE A 71 -4.27 -24.22 -29.79
N ILE A 72 -3.55 -24.78 -28.81
CA ILE A 72 -3.08 -24.04 -27.65
C ILE A 72 -2.13 -22.90 -28.07
N ALA A 73 -1.20 -23.15 -29.00
CA ALA A 73 -0.27 -22.11 -29.48
C ALA A 73 -1.02 -20.94 -30.17
N ILE A 74 -2.02 -21.27 -30.98
CA ILE A 74 -2.89 -20.26 -31.63
C ILE A 74 -3.67 -19.48 -30.56
N PHE A 75 -4.28 -20.17 -29.58
CA PHE A 75 -4.99 -19.55 -28.48
C PHE A 75 -4.09 -18.58 -27.68
N VAL A 76 -2.86 -19.01 -27.36
CA VAL A 76 -1.88 -18.19 -26.66
C VAL A 76 -1.60 -16.89 -27.42
N PHE A 77 -1.41 -16.99 -28.75
CA PHE A 77 -1.15 -15.80 -29.58
C PHE A 77 -2.37 -14.86 -29.61
N VAL A 78 -3.58 -15.40 -29.79
CA VAL A 78 -4.82 -14.62 -29.77
C VAL A 78 -5.03 -13.96 -28.42
N TYR A 79 -4.77 -14.67 -27.32
CA TYR A 79 -4.90 -14.12 -25.97
C TYR A 79 -3.88 -12.99 -25.70
N MET A 80 -2.63 -13.13 -26.16
CA MET A 80 -1.65 -12.03 -26.10
C MET A 80 -2.15 -10.77 -26.81
N ALA A 81 -2.77 -10.93 -27.98
CA ALA A 81 -3.34 -9.81 -28.73
C ALA A 81 -4.55 -9.18 -28.00
N LEU A 82 -5.46 -9.99 -27.47
CA LEU A 82 -6.63 -9.52 -26.69
C LEU A 82 -6.23 -8.75 -25.43
N THR A 83 -5.10 -9.08 -24.83
CA THR A 83 -4.57 -8.44 -23.61
C THR A 83 -3.63 -7.27 -23.89
N GLY A 84 -3.62 -6.75 -25.13
CA GLY A 84 -2.79 -5.62 -25.54
C GLY A 84 -1.28 -5.89 -25.44
N PHE A 85 -0.85 -7.15 -25.60
CA PHE A 85 0.55 -7.58 -25.51
C PHE A 85 1.25 -7.16 -24.21
N SER A 86 0.55 -7.24 -23.06
CA SER A 86 1.16 -6.95 -21.77
C SER A 86 2.43 -7.79 -21.56
N VAL A 87 3.50 -7.18 -21.04
CA VAL A 87 4.85 -7.77 -20.95
C VAL A 87 4.85 -9.13 -20.23
N SER A 88 4.08 -9.27 -19.16
CA SER A 88 3.98 -10.51 -18.38
C SER A 88 3.31 -11.65 -19.17
N VAL A 89 2.25 -11.34 -19.93
CA VAL A 89 1.51 -12.30 -20.77
C VAL A 89 2.36 -12.69 -21.98
N VAL A 90 3.02 -11.72 -22.63
CA VAL A 90 3.92 -11.96 -23.77
C VAL A 90 5.05 -12.91 -23.39
N ARG A 91 5.70 -12.67 -22.23
CA ARG A 91 6.76 -13.57 -21.75
C ARG A 91 6.25 -15.00 -21.57
N ALA A 92 5.13 -15.16 -20.85
CA ALA A 92 4.55 -16.48 -20.64
C ALA A 92 4.11 -17.15 -21.96
N GLY A 93 3.56 -16.36 -22.88
CA GLY A 93 3.18 -16.80 -24.21
C GLY A 93 4.36 -17.31 -25.01
N ILE A 94 5.47 -16.58 -25.05
CA ILE A 94 6.71 -17.00 -25.72
C ILE A 94 7.23 -18.31 -25.10
N MET A 95 7.27 -18.41 -23.76
CA MET A 95 7.71 -19.63 -23.09
C MET A 95 6.81 -20.83 -23.40
N LEU A 96 5.48 -20.66 -23.45
CA LEU A 96 4.53 -21.71 -23.80
C LEU A 96 4.66 -22.13 -25.27
N ILE A 97 4.79 -21.18 -26.18
CA ILE A 97 4.97 -21.45 -27.62
C ILE A 97 6.31 -22.18 -27.84
N LEU A 98 7.40 -21.67 -27.23
CA LEU A 98 8.72 -22.32 -27.34
C LEU A 98 8.70 -23.74 -26.78
N SER A 99 8.10 -23.94 -25.59
CA SER A 99 7.91 -25.27 -25.01
C SER A 99 7.11 -26.21 -25.90
N SER A 100 6.11 -25.66 -26.62
CA SER A 100 5.29 -26.41 -27.58
C SER A 100 6.08 -26.82 -28.81
N ILE A 101 6.91 -25.92 -29.34
CA ILE A 101 7.81 -26.20 -30.47
C ILE A 101 8.86 -27.27 -30.10
N LEU A 102 9.55 -27.09 -28.95
CA LEU A 102 10.53 -28.06 -28.47
C LEU A 102 9.93 -29.46 -28.29
N TYR A 103 8.70 -29.49 -27.76
CA TYR A 103 7.97 -30.76 -27.63
C TYR A 103 7.68 -31.40 -28.99
N LEU A 104 7.23 -30.64 -29.99
CA LEU A 104 6.96 -31.15 -31.34
C LEU A 104 8.25 -31.64 -32.01
N MET A 105 9.39 -31.03 -31.68
CA MET A 105 10.72 -31.44 -32.17
C MET A 105 11.35 -32.58 -31.35
N SER A 106 10.62 -33.13 -30.37
CA SER A 106 11.11 -34.20 -29.45
C SER A 106 12.40 -33.80 -28.71
N ARG A 107 12.58 -32.51 -28.41
CA ARG A 107 13.70 -31.96 -27.64
C ARG A 107 13.33 -31.87 -26.15
N SER A 108 14.35 -31.96 -25.28
CA SER A 108 14.20 -31.74 -23.84
C SER A 108 13.78 -30.31 -23.56
N LYS A 109 12.90 -30.12 -22.56
CA LYS A 109 12.48 -28.81 -22.10
C LYS A 109 13.45 -28.31 -21.05
N ASP A 110 14.04 -27.14 -21.30
CA ASP A 110 14.80 -26.40 -20.30
C ASP A 110 14.07 -25.09 -20.00
N SER A 111 13.58 -24.97 -18.76
CA SER A 111 12.79 -23.83 -18.34
C SER A 111 13.62 -22.56 -18.23
N LEU A 112 14.90 -22.65 -17.82
CA LEU A 112 15.79 -21.50 -17.72
C LEU A 112 16.13 -20.94 -19.10
N THR A 113 16.48 -21.83 -20.05
CA THR A 113 16.71 -21.43 -21.45
C THR A 113 15.48 -20.81 -22.06
N SER A 114 14.29 -21.38 -21.80
CA SER A 114 13.02 -20.79 -22.29
C SER A 114 12.73 -19.42 -21.71
N LEU A 115 13.03 -19.19 -20.43
CA LEU A 115 12.91 -17.88 -19.78
C LEU A 115 13.89 -16.87 -20.38
N SER A 116 15.15 -17.25 -20.54
CA SER A 116 16.19 -16.38 -21.11
C SER A 116 15.87 -15.96 -22.54
N VAL A 117 15.39 -16.88 -23.37
CA VAL A 117 14.95 -16.59 -24.74
C VAL A 117 13.75 -15.64 -24.72
N ALA A 118 12.77 -15.85 -23.83
CA ALA A 118 11.61 -14.97 -23.74
C ALA A 118 11.99 -13.54 -23.37
N VAL A 119 12.86 -13.37 -22.36
CA VAL A 119 13.36 -12.04 -21.96
C VAL A 119 14.14 -11.38 -23.09
N LEU A 120 15.04 -12.13 -23.76
CA LEU A 120 15.83 -11.62 -24.89
C LEU A 120 14.93 -11.14 -26.03
N VAL A 121 13.94 -11.93 -26.43
CA VAL A 121 12.99 -11.56 -27.50
C VAL A 121 12.22 -10.28 -27.15
N ILE A 122 11.74 -10.15 -25.91
CA ILE A 122 11.04 -8.95 -25.45
C ILE A 122 11.96 -7.72 -25.53
N CYS A 123 13.20 -7.82 -25.06
CA CYS A 123 14.18 -6.73 -25.10
C CYS A 123 14.59 -6.35 -26.54
N ILE A 124 14.60 -7.30 -27.48
CA ILE A 124 14.89 -7.02 -28.89
C ILE A 124 13.69 -6.27 -29.53
N ILE A 125 12.45 -6.70 -29.24
CA ILE A 125 11.25 -6.08 -29.81
C ILE A 125 11.04 -4.65 -29.20
N ASN A 126 11.22 -4.52 -27.89
CA ASN A 126 11.10 -3.24 -27.21
C ASN A 126 12.22 -3.07 -26.16
N PRO A 127 13.32 -2.39 -26.50
CA PRO A 127 14.43 -2.16 -25.58
C PRO A 127 14.05 -1.45 -24.28
N ASN A 128 13.01 -0.59 -24.33
CA ASN A 128 12.51 0.12 -23.14
C ASN A 128 11.89 -0.83 -22.09
N SER A 129 11.57 -2.07 -22.48
CA SER A 129 11.07 -3.07 -21.53
C SER A 129 12.07 -3.41 -20.43
N ILE A 130 13.35 -3.11 -20.60
CA ILE A 130 14.38 -3.28 -19.54
C ILE A 130 14.07 -2.37 -18.33
N MET A 131 13.45 -1.20 -18.56
CA MET A 131 13.04 -0.27 -17.50
C MET A 131 11.68 -0.64 -16.89
N ASP A 132 10.98 -1.61 -17.44
CA ASP A 132 9.66 -2.03 -16.95
C ASP A 132 9.79 -2.96 -15.74
N ILE A 133 9.31 -2.49 -14.59
CA ILE A 133 9.25 -3.25 -13.33
C ILE A 133 8.50 -4.57 -13.51
N SER A 134 7.48 -4.59 -14.35
CA SER A 134 6.66 -5.77 -14.64
C SER A 134 7.49 -6.89 -15.28
N LEU A 135 8.46 -6.56 -16.16
CA LEU A 135 9.38 -7.53 -16.72
C LEU A 135 10.23 -8.19 -15.62
N TRP A 136 10.84 -7.40 -14.77
CA TRP A 136 11.73 -7.89 -13.71
C TRP A 136 10.99 -8.72 -12.67
N LEU A 137 9.86 -8.24 -12.14
CA LEU A 137 9.07 -9.00 -11.18
C LEU A 137 8.65 -10.36 -11.75
N SER A 138 8.24 -10.38 -12.99
CA SER A 138 7.75 -11.59 -13.63
C SER A 138 8.90 -12.56 -13.99
N ALA A 139 10.04 -12.07 -14.49
CA ALA A 139 11.21 -12.88 -14.81
C ALA A 139 11.84 -13.47 -13.53
N LEU A 140 12.02 -12.64 -12.49
CA LEU A 140 12.58 -13.06 -11.22
C LEU A 140 11.71 -14.08 -10.49
N ALA A 141 10.38 -13.86 -10.46
CA ALA A 141 9.43 -14.83 -9.87
C ALA A 141 9.53 -16.18 -10.59
N THR A 142 9.56 -16.17 -11.93
CA THR A 142 9.69 -17.40 -12.72
C THR A 142 11.04 -18.08 -12.46
N PHE A 143 12.12 -17.32 -12.38
CA PHE A 143 13.44 -17.84 -12.02
C PHE A 143 13.41 -18.53 -10.65
N GLY A 144 12.81 -17.88 -9.62
CA GLY A 144 12.67 -18.46 -8.28
C GLY A 144 11.90 -19.79 -8.30
N ILE A 145 10.78 -19.87 -9.03
CA ILE A 145 9.97 -21.09 -9.15
C ILE A 145 10.74 -22.19 -9.88
N VAL A 146 11.46 -21.88 -10.95
CA VAL A 146 12.26 -22.86 -11.72
C VAL A 146 13.40 -23.40 -10.87
N ALA A 147 14.13 -22.53 -10.17
CA ALA A 147 15.20 -22.93 -9.26
C ALA A 147 14.68 -23.84 -8.14
N PHE A 148 13.50 -23.53 -7.58
CA PHE A 148 12.84 -24.41 -6.62
C PHE A 148 12.44 -25.75 -7.24
N GLY A 149 11.95 -25.76 -8.49
CA GLY A 149 11.58 -26.98 -9.22
C GLY A 149 12.73 -27.98 -9.32
N GLU A 150 13.93 -27.51 -9.62
CA GLU A 150 15.15 -28.35 -9.65
C GLU A 150 15.45 -28.94 -8.27
N ILE A 151 15.38 -28.13 -7.21
CA ILE A 151 15.60 -28.57 -5.83
C ILE A 151 14.53 -29.58 -5.40
N SER A 152 13.26 -29.31 -5.67
CA SER A 152 12.14 -30.15 -5.24
C SER A 152 12.09 -31.51 -5.95
N SER A 153 12.60 -31.58 -7.17
CA SER A 153 12.68 -32.83 -7.96
C SER A 153 13.54 -33.90 -7.29
N THR A 154 14.51 -33.49 -6.48
CA THR A 154 15.42 -34.41 -5.76
C THR A 154 14.81 -35.02 -4.50
N ILE A 155 13.66 -34.48 -4.01
CA ILE A 155 12.99 -34.93 -2.79
C ILE A 155 12.07 -36.12 -3.13
N LYS A 156 12.30 -37.27 -2.49
CA LYS A 156 11.55 -38.53 -2.75
C LYS A 156 10.05 -38.37 -2.44
N ASN A 157 9.20 -38.97 -3.28
CA ASN A 157 7.75 -39.01 -3.06
C ASN A 157 7.38 -40.02 -1.96
N PRO A 158 6.59 -39.63 -0.96
CA PRO A 158 6.04 -40.55 0.03
C PRO A 158 5.01 -41.48 -0.63
N LYS A 159 4.93 -42.74 -0.14
CA LYS A 159 3.98 -43.73 -0.64
C LYS A 159 2.56 -43.49 -0.14
N ASP A 160 2.40 -42.91 1.05
CA ASP A 160 1.13 -42.64 1.69
C ASP A 160 0.41 -41.44 1.04
N LYS A 161 -0.91 -41.57 0.80
CA LYS A 161 -1.75 -40.54 0.17
C LYS A 161 -1.81 -39.25 0.99
N ILE A 162 -1.95 -39.36 2.33
CA ILE A 162 -2.02 -38.20 3.22
C ILE A 162 -0.68 -37.45 3.25
N LYS A 163 0.43 -38.19 3.43
CA LYS A 163 1.77 -37.62 3.39
C LYS A 163 2.08 -36.99 2.04
N LYS A 164 1.54 -37.52 0.96
CA LYS A 164 1.67 -36.95 -0.38
C LYS A 164 0.92 -35.62 -0.50
N ALA A 165 -0.32 -35.53 0.02
CA ALA A 165 -1.10 -34.27 0.02
C ALA A 165 -0.43 -33.19 0.86
N VAL A 166 0.01 -33.52 2.08
CA VAL A 166 0.76 -32.60 2.97
C VAL A 166 2.03 -32.11 2.29
N ARG A 167 2.77 -33.02 1.64
CA ARG A 167 3.97 -32.65 0.88
C ARG A 167 3.67 -31.67 -0.24
N TYR A 168 2.62 -31.90 -1.05
CA TYR A 168 2.24 -30.97 -2.12
C TYR A 168 1.93 -29.57 -1.57
N PHE A 169 1.24 -29.49 -0.43
CA PHE A 169 0.95 -28.22 0.23
C PHE A 169 2.23 -27.50 0.69
N ILE A 170 3.15 -28.23 1.35
CA ILE A 170 4.44 -27.67 1.77
C ILE A 170 5.26 -27.22 0.57
N LEU A 171 5.32 -28.01 -0.51
CA LEU A 171 6.04 -27.62 -1.72
C LEU A 171 5.43 -26.39 -2.40
N ALA A 172 4.12 -26.22 -2.35
CA ALA A 172 3.44 -25.03 -2.86
C ALA A 172 3.83 -23.77 -2.06
N ILE A 173 3.84 -23.86 -0.72
CA ILE A 173 4.30 -22.77 0.14
C ILE A 173 5.77 -22.43 -0.17
N LEU A 174 6.63 -23.42 -0.26
CA LEU A 174 8.04 -23.20 -0.55
C LEU A 174 8.26 -22.61 -1.94
N ALA A 175 7.51 -23.03 -2.96
CA ALA A 175 7.56 -22.41 -4.29
C ALA A 175 7.18 -20.93 -4.24
N SER A 176 6.13 -20.57 -3.46
CA SER A 176 5.73 -19.19 -3.25
C SER A 176 6.82 -18.40 -2.51
N VAL A 177 7.43 -18.97 -1.47
CA VAL A 177 8.57 -18.36 -0.76
C VAL A 177 9.75 -18.09 -1.71
N PHE A 178 10.09 -19.02 -2.59
CA PHE A 178 11.16 -18.84 -3.57
C PHE A 178 10.85 -17.72 -4.57
N ALA A 179 9.62 -17.67 -5.07
CA ALA A 179 9.18 -16.62 -5.98
C ALA A 179 9.27 -15.24 -5.32
N ILE A 180 8.74 -15.12 -4.08
CA ILE A 180 8.77 -13.87 -3.32
C ILE A 180 10.21 -13.49 -2.97
N SER A 181 11.04 -14.44 -2.53
CA SER A 181 12.46 -14.19 -2.25
C SER A 181 13.21 -13.63 -3.44
N ALA A 182 12.89 -14.08 -4.64
CA ALA A 182 13.51 -13.59 -5.86
C ALA A 182 13.03 -12.17 -6.25
N THR A 183 11.84 -11.77 -5.82
CA THR A 183 11.22 -10.50 -6.21
C THR A 183 11.19 -9.44 -5.11
N ILE A 184 11.48 -9.80 -3.86
CA ILE A 184 11.23 -8.95 -2.68
C ILE A 184 11.89 -7.57 -2.77
N ALA A 185 13.12 -7.49 -3.28
CA ALA A 185 13.82 -6.21 -3.39
C ALA A 185 13.17 -5.29 -4.42
N VAL A 186 12.84 -5.83 -5.61
CA VAL A 186 12.18 -5.05 -6.67
C VAL A 186 10.77 -4.67 -6.24
N SER A 187 10.03 -5.60 -5.61
CA SER A 187 8.69 -5.35 -5.09
C SER A 187 8.70 -4.26 -4.00
N SER A 188 9.61 -4.36 -3.05
CA SER A 188 9.74 -3.39 -1.96
C SER A 188 10.10 -1.99 -2.48
N ALA A 189 11.05 -1.91 -3.42
CA ALA A 189 11.45 -0.65 -4.02
C ALA A 189 10.33 0.01 -4.84
N SER A 190 9.47 -0.81 -5.47
CA SER A 190 8.42 -0.29 -6.37
C SER A 190 7.10 0.00 -5.68
N PHE A 191 6.78 -0.73 -4.59
CA PHE A 191 5.49 -0.64 -3.91
C PHE A 191 5.60 -0.15 -2.47
N GLY A 192 6.79 0.26 -2.05
CA GLY A 192 7.05 0.81 -0.72
C GLY A 192 7.00 -0.22 0.42
N GLY A 193 6.90 -1.53 0.12
CA GLY A 193 6.86 -2.56 1.15
C GLY A 193 6.57 -3.96 0.64
N PHE A 194 6.39 -4.88 1.57
CA PHE A 194 6.08 -6.28 1.30
C PHE A 194 5.11 -6.87 2.32
N SER A 195 4.45 -7.97 1.97
CA SER A 195 3.51 -8.66 2.85
C SER A 195 4.14 -9.92 3.45
N LEU A 196 4.03 -10.05 4.78
CA LEU A 196 4.42 -11.27 5.49
C LEU A 196 3.50 -12.47 5.18
N LEU A 197 2.24 -12.18 4.87
CA LEU A 197 1.23 -13.19 4.58
C LEU A 197 1.31 -13.71 3.13
N ALA A 198 2.04 -13.02 2.24
CA ALA A 198 2.07 -13.32 0.81
C ALA A 198 2.30 -14.81 0.46
N PRO A 199 3.18 -15.58 1.12
CA PRO A 199 3.36 -17.00 0.79
C PRO A 199 2.09 -17.85 0.97
N ILE A 200 1.28 -17.54 1.98
CA ILE A 200 0.05 -18.28 2.31
C ILE A 200 -1.12 -17.74 1.48
N THR A 201 -1.27 -16.42 1.44
CA THR A 201 -2.37 -15.76 0.72
C THR A 201 -2.30 -16.03 -0.78
N THR A 202 -1.10 -16.05 -1.38
CA THR A 202 -0.94 -16.39 -2.80
C THR A 202 -1.53 -17.76 -3.13
N ILE A 203 -1.35 -18.79 -2.28
CA ILE A 203 -1.87 -20.12 -2.55
C ILE A 203 -3.39 -20.14 -2.46
N ILE A 204 -3.96 -19.55 -1.40
CA ILE A 204 -5.41 -19.52 -1.17
C ILE A 204 -6.10 -18.77 -2.31
N PHE A 205 -5.60 -17.58 -2.61
CA PHE A 205 -6.25 -16.71 -3.59
C PHE A 205 -6.01 -17.12 -5.04
N SER A 206 -4.85 -17.73 -5.37
CA SER A 206 -4.65 -18.29 -6.70
C SER A 206 -5.59 -19.46 -6.98
N PHE A 207 -5.86 -20.32 -5.98
CA PHE A 207 -6.84 -21.39 -6.11
C PHE A 207 -8.28 -20.86 -6.32
N LEU A 208 -8.68 -19.83 -5.56
CA LEU A 208 -9.98 -19.17 -5.76
C LEU A 208 -10.08 -18.49 -7.13
N ALA A 209 -9.02 -17.76 -7.51
CA ALA A 209 -8.96 -17.11 -8.82
C ALA A 209 -9.04 -18.11 -9.97
N GLU A 210 -8.37 -19.26 -9.86
CA GLU A 210 -8.44 -20.34 -10.87
C GLU A 210 -9.88 -20.82 -11.08
N ILE A 211 -10.60 -21.09 -10.00
CA ILE A 211 -12.00 -21.53 -10.06
C ILE A 211 -12.89 -20.44 -10.68
N ILE A 212 -12.75 -19.19 -10.22
CA ILE A 212 -13.53 -18.05 -10.73
C ILE A 212 -13.26 -17.85 -12.23
N MET A 213 -12.00 -17.97 -12.67
CA MET A 213 -11.62 -17.83 -14.08
C MET A 213 -12.24 -18.93 -14.95
N TYR A 214 -12.17 -20.19 -14.53
CA TYR A 214 -12.81 -21.28 -15.31
C TYR A 214 -14.32 -21.10 -15.39
N LEU A 215 -14.98 -20.77 -14.28
CA LEU A 215 -16.42 -20.50 -14.28
C LEU A 215 -16.76 -19.25 -15.10
N GLY A 216 -15.93 -18.20 -15.07
CA GLY A 216 -16.08 -17.01 -15.87
C GLY A 216 -15.97 -17.31 -17.38
N CYS A 217 -15.00 -18.13 -17.80
CA CYS A 217 -14.90 -18.58 -19.18
C CYS A 217 -16.11 -19.42 -19.60
N VAL A 218 -16.59 -20.31 -18.76
CA VAL A 218 -17.82 -21.09 -19.03
C VAL A 218 -19.03 -20.15 -19.13
N MET A 219 -19.12 -19.16 -18.25
CA MET A 219 -20.18 -18.15 -18.29
C MET A 219 -20.15 -17.33 -19.60
N MET A 220 -18.99 -16.98 -20.11
CA MET A 220 -18.87 -16.28 -21.40
C MET A 220 -19.36 -17.13 -22.58
N LEU A 221 -19.16 -18.46 -22.54
CA LEU A 221 -19.54 -19.38 -23.61
C LEU A 221 -21.02 -19.77 -23.57
N ILE A 222 -21.54 -20.09 -22.40
CA ILE A 222 -22.90 -20.67 -22.23
C ILE A 222 -23.73 -19.97 -21.14
N GLY A 223 -23.31 -18.82 -20.65
CA GLY A 223 -23.97 -18.08 -19.57
C GLY A 223 -25.38 -17.59 -19.92
N TRP A 224 -25.72 -17.49 -21.21
CA TRP A 224 -27.07 -17.22 -21.69
C TRP A 224 -28.04 -18.41 -21.54
N LEU A 225 -27.51 -19.64 -21.43
CA LEU A 225 -28.28 -20.88 -21.20
C LEU A 225 -28.39 -21.24 -19.73
N ILE A 226 -27.34 -21.01 -18.95
CA ILE A 226 -27.24 -21.44 -17.55
C ILE A 226 -26.84 -20.24 -16.68
N PRO A 227 -27.59 -19.91 -15.61
CA PRO A 227 -27.29 -18.78 -14.74
C PRO A 227 -26.10 -19.08 -13.81
N ILE A 228 -24.88 -19.22 -14.37
CA ILE A 228 -23.66 -19.56 -13.63
C ILE A 228 -23.29 -18.45 -12.62
N GLY A 229 -23.77 -17.23 -12.83
CA GLY A 229 -23.49 -16.09 -11.96
C GLY A 229 -23.85 -16.33 -10.48
N TRP A 230 -24.84 -17.17 -10.19
CA TRP A 230 -25.19 -17.49 -8.81
C TRP A 230 -24.13 -18.33 -8.08
N ILE A 231 -23.26 -19.06 -8.80
CA ILE A 231 -22.10 -19.79 -8.25
C ILE A 231 -20.89 -18.86 -8.15
N ILE A 232 -20.68 -18.00 -9.12
CA ILE A 232 -19.51 -17.08 -9.17
C ILE A 232 -19.60 -16.03 -8.07
N ARG A 233 -20.80 -15.49 -7.82
CA ARG A 233 -21.02 -14.43 -6.83
C ARG A 233 -20.57 -14.80 -5.41
N PRO A 234 -20.94 -15.96 -4.83
CA PRO A 234 -20.48 -16.36 -3.49
C PRO A 234 -18.95 -16.60 -3.45
N LEU A 235 -18.33 -17.05 -4.55
CA LEU A 235 -16.88 -17.20 -4.64
C LEU A 235 -16.16 -15.84 -4.65
N CYS A 236 -16.65 -14.88 -5.43
CA CYS A 236 -16.13 -13.50 -5.39
C CYS A 236 -16.32 -12.89 -4.00
N LYS A 237 -17.49 -13.11 -3.36
CA LYS A 237 -17.73 -12.65 -1.99
C LYS A 237 -16.77 -13.29 -0.99
N LEU A 238 -16.55 -14.60 -1.10
CA LEU A 238 -15.55 -15.29 -0.26
C LEU A 238 -14.16 -14.68 -0.44
N MET A 239 -13.76 -14.42 -1.68
CA MET A 239 -12.48 -13.78 -2.01
C MET A 239 -12.34 -12.39 -1.38
N THR A 240 -13.37 -11.54 -1.45
CA THR A 240 -13.34 -10.20 -0.83
C THR A 240 -13.36 -10.25 0.69
N VAL A 241 -14.15 -11.14 1.31
CA VAL A 241 -14.21 -11.29 2.76
C VAL A 241 -12.88 -11.80 3.31
N LEU A 242 -12.27 -12.78 2.66
CA LEU A 242 -10.96 -13.29 3.06
C LEU A 242 -9.88 -12.22 2.89
N ALA A 243 -9.87 -11.50 1.75
CA ALA A 243 -8.92 -10.42 1.53
C ALA A 243 -9.02 -9.39 2.64
N GLY A 244 -10.23 -9.00 2.98
CA GLY A 244 -10.52 -8.11 4.06
C GLY A 244 -10.06 -8.59 5.42
N ALA A 245 -10.31 -9.84 5.77
CA ALA A 245 -9.90 -10.42 7.05
C ALA A 245 -8.38 -10.49 7.21
N PHE A 246 -7.66 -10.86 6.15
CA PHE A 246 -6.20 -10.90 6.20
C PHE A 246 -5.56 -9.51 6.16
N SER A 247 -6.13 -8.55 5.44
CA SER A 247 -5.58 -7.20 5.33
C SER A 247 -5.79 -6.35 6.58
N SER A 248 -6.81 -6.67 7.41
CA SER A 248 -7.06 -5.98 8.70
C SER A 248 -5.97 -6.23 9.74
N TRP A 249 -5.14 -7.24 9.57
CA TRP A 249 -4.02 -7.45 10.46
C TRP A 249 -2.94 -6.38 10.23
N LYS A 250 -2.56 -5.62 11.29
CA LYS A 250 -1.61 -4.50 11.20
C LYS A 250 -0.26 -4.91 10.57
N LEU A 251 0.19 -6.15 10.83
CA LEU A 251 1.43 -6.69 10.27
C LEU A 251 1.28 -7.36 8.90
N SER A 252 0.10 -7.28 8.26
CA SER A 252 -0.09 -7.85 6.92
C SER A 252 0.82 -7.21 5.88
N TYR A 253 1.14 -5.94 6.04
CA TYR A 253 2.01 -5.16 5.17
C TYR A 253 3.09 -4.45 5.98
N VAL A 254 4.35 -4.67 5.60
CA VAL A 254 5.53 -4.06 6.22
C VAL A 254 6.13 -3.08 5.24
N SER A 255 6.21 -1.80 5.64
CA SER A 255 6.86 -0.77 4.83
C SER A 255 8.36 -1.00 4.76
N SER A 256 8.94 -0.71 3.61
CA SER A 256 10.39 -0.80 3.36
C SER A 256 11.02 0.54 3.00
N ASN A 257 10.29 1.64 3.12
CA ASN A 257 10.80 2.99 2.81
C ASN A 257 11.90 3.44 3.77
N PHE A 258 12.05 2.71 4.87
CA PHE A 258 13.13 2.89 5.83
C PHE A 258 14.46 2.39 5.27
N THR A 259 15.44 3.29 5.11
CA THR A 259 16.74 3.02 4.47
C THR A 259 17.45 1.74 4.95
N PRO A 260 17.55 1.43 6.27
CA PRO A 260 18.15 0.18 6.73
C PRO A 260 17.41 -1.08 6.26
N ALA A 261 16.07 -1.06 6.20
CA ALA A 261 15.30 -2.21 5.73
C ALA A 261 15.57 -2.50 4.24
N MET A 262 15.62 -1.45 3.41
CA MET A 262 15.97 -1.58 1.98
C MET A 262 17.36 -2.15 1.77
N VAL A 263 18.37 -1.66 2.50
CA VAL A 263 19.74 -2.19 2.42
C VAL A 263 19.77 -3.67 2.79
N MET A 264 19.07 -4.07 3.86
CA MET A 264 18.99 -5.47 4.28
C MET A 264 18.31 -6.35 3.22
N ILE A 265 17.23 -5.89 2.60
CA ILE A 265 16.53 -6.60 1.54
C ILE A 265 17.43 -6.79 0.32
N ILE A 266 18.20 -5.78 -0.06
CA ILE A 266 19.17 -5.86 -1.16
C ILE A 266 20.29 -6.87 -0.84
N ILE A 267 20.88 -6.79 0.36
CA ILE A 267 21.91 -7.74 0.83
C ILE A 267 21.35 -9.17 0.80
N TYR A 268 20.14 -9.37 1.31
CA TYR A 268 19.48 -10.67 1.26
C TYR A 268 19.34 -11.17 -0.18
N MET A 269 18.89 -10.32 -1.12
CA MET A 269 18.73 -10.71 -2.51
C MET A 269 20.07 -11.14 -3.13
N VAL A 270 21.14 -10.40 -2.88
CA VAL A 270 22.49 -10.76 -3.33
C VAL A 270 22.92 -12.11 -2.76
N LEU A 271 22.75 -12.31 -1.44
CA LEU A 271 23.07 -13.57 -0.77
C LEU A 271 22.22 -14.73 -1.28
N PHE A 272 20.94 -14.50 -1.56
CA PHE A 272 20.03 -15.49 -2.15
C PHE A 272 20.53 -15.96 -3.53
N TYR A 273 20.91 -15.05 -4.42
CA TYR A 273 21.42 -15.41 -5.75
C TYR A 273 22.79 -16.08 -5.68
N LEU A 274 23.71 -15.58 -4.87
CA LEU A 274 25.01 -16.22 -4.65
C LEU A 274 24.83 -17.65 -4.11
N PHE A 275 23.92 -17.81 -3.16
CA PHE A 275 23.60 -19.11 -2.59
C PHE A 275 23.03 -20.08 -3.62
N LEU A 276 22.10 -19.65 -4.49
CA LEU A 276 21.57 -20.49 -5.57
C LEU A 276 22.69 -20.98 -6.50
N ILE A 277 23.60 -20.09 -6.88
CA ILE A 277 24.72 -20.42 -7.77
C ILE A 277 25.63 -21.50 -7.16
N VAL A 278 25.95 -21.38 -5.86
CA VAL A 278 26.92 -22.27 -5.18
C VAL A 278 26.31 -23.60 -4.79
N ASN A 279 25.01 -23.67 -4.42
CA ASN A 279 24.42 -24.83 -3.75
C ASN A 279 23.40 -25.63 -4.56
N LEU A 280 23.22 -25.37 -5.85
CA LEU A 280 22.31 -26.15 -6.72
C LEU A 280 22.58 -27.67 -6.68
N LYS A 281 23.80 -28.08 -6.32
CA LYS A 281 24.18 -29.50 -6.20
C LYS A 281 23.81 -30.16 -4.86
N LYS A 282 23.34 -29.41 -3.83
CA LYS A 282 23.01 -29.95 -2.49
C LYS A 282 21.65 -29.47 -2.01
N PRO A 283 20.54 -30.01 -2.52
CA PRO A 283 19.22 -29.42 -2.43
C PRO A 283 18.66 -29.26 -1.01
N LEU A 284 18.88 -30.21 -0.10
CA LEU A 284 18.35 -30.14 1.27
C LEU A 284 19.06 -29.08 2.11
N ARG A 285 20.37 -28.90 1.96
CA ARG A 285 21.11 -27.82 2.63
C ARG A 285 20.70 -26.47 2.06
N ALA A 286 20.52 -26.40 0.74
CA ALA A 286 20.01 -25.24 0.05
C ALA A 286 18.66 -24.79 0.61
N LEU A 287 17.72 -25.71 0.77
CA LEU A 287 16.39 -25.43 1.28
C LEU A 287 16.43 -24.84 2.71
N ASN A 288 17.18 -25.46 3.62
CA ASN A 288 17.26 -25.00 5.00
C ASN A 288 17.88 -23.61 5.12
N ILE A 289 18.99 -23.36 4.41
CA ILE A 289 19.65 -22.04 4.44
C ILE A 289 18.71 -20.97 3.85
N LEU A 290 17.96 -21.31 2.81
CA LEU A 290 17.06 -20.37 2.16
C LEU A 290 15.85 -20.01 3.05
N ILE A 291 15.30 -20.97 3.77
CA ILE A 291 14.26 -20.72 4.78
C ILE A 291 14.79 -19.77 5.86
N VAL A 292 16.01 -19.99 6.35
CA VAL A 292 16.64 -19.13 7.35
C VAL A 292 16.89 -17.73 6.79
N LEU A 293 17.42 -17.62 5.57
CA LEU A 293 17.64 -16.32 4.92
C LEU A 293 16.31 -15.57 4.69
N TYR A 294 15.27 -16.26 4.24
CA TYR A 294 13.95 -15.66 4.08
C TYR A 294 13.39 -15.17 5.42
N ALA A 295 13.48 -16.00 6.47
CA ALA A 295 13.04 -15.62 7.80
C ALA A 295 13.79 -14.38 8.30
N ILE A 296 15.11 -14.30 8.14
CA ILE A 296 15.90 -13.14 8.52
C ILE A 296 15.47 -11.90 7.71
N SER A 297 15.33 -12.03 6.39
CA SER A 297 15.00 -10.90 5.50
C SER A 297 13.60 -10.33 5.73
N THR A 298 12.68 -11.13 6.24
CA THR A 298 11.31 -10.70 6.53
C THR A 298 11.13 -10.31 7.99
N LEU A 299 11.68 -11.10 8.94
CA LEU A 299 11.51 -10.84 10.37
C LEU A 299 12.29 -9.60 10.83
N LEU A 300 13.52 -9.40 10.32
CA LEU A 300 14.34 -8.29 10.80
C LEU A 300 13.78 -6.92 10.40
N PRO A 301 13.40 -6.65 9.13
CA PRO A 301 12.67 -5.43 8.79
C PRO A 301 11.37 -5.27 9.60
N THR A 302 10.64 -6.37 9.82
CA THR A 302 9.40 -6.36 10.61
C THR A 302 9.66 -5.94 12.06
N VAL A 303 10.69 -6.51 12.71
CA VAL A 303 11.07 -6.13 14.08
C VAL A 303 11.50 -4.66 14.14
N LEU A 304 12.26 -4.18 13.15
CA LEU A 304 12.66 -2.78 13.06
C LEU A 304 11.45 -1.85 12.88
N THR A 305 10.50 -2.23 12.02
CA THR A 305 9.26 -1.48 11.83
C THR A 305 8.40 -1.47 13.11
N ILE A 306 8.26 -2.62 13.78
CA ILE A 306 7.55 -2.70 15.08
C ILE A 306 8.25 -1.81 16.10
N LYS A 307 9.58 -1.89 16.20
CA LYS A 307 10.34 -1.04 17.14
C LYS A 307 10.14 0.44 16.83
N GLN A 308 10.15 0.83 15.55
CA GLN A 308 9.90 2.20 15.12
C GLN A 308 8.46 2.63 15.39
N ASN A 309 7.48 1.75 15.15
CA ASN A 309 6.07 2.04 15.41
C ASN A 309 5.76 2.15 16.91
N ASN A 310 6.52 1.45 17.76
CA ASN A 310 6.39 1.53 19.22
C ASN A 310 7.19 2.70 19.83
N THR A 311 7.97 3.44 19.03
CA THR A 311 8.58 4.68 19.51
C THR A 311 7.53 5.78 19.47
N GLU A 312 7.29 6.37 20.63
CA GLU A 312 6.47 7.57 20.72
C GLU A 312 7.11 8.69 19.93
N THR A 313 6.36 9.26 19.03
CA THR A 313 6.85 10.37 18.20
C THR A 313 5.70 11.31 17.87
N VAL A 314 5.98 12.60 18.01
CA VAL A 314 5.17 13.66 17.43
C VAL A 314 5.99 14.27 16.30
N ALA A 315 5.53 14.13 15.07
CA ALA A 315 6.21 14.66 13.90
C ALA A 315 5.34 15.70 13.23
N TYR A 316 5.91 16.86 12.99
CA TYR A 316 5.26 17.96 12.30
C TYR A 316 5.78 18.10 10.87
N TYR A 317 4.86 18.25 9.95
CA TYR A 317 5.13 18.54 8.55
C TYR A 317 4.35 19.78 8.11
N SER A 318 5.00 20.69 7.44
CA SER A 318 4.36 21.87 6.87
C SER A 318 4.83 22.11 5.44
N ASP A 319 3.89 22.40 4.57
CA ASP A 319 4.09 22.84 3.19
C ASP A 319 3.14 24.02 2.95
N TYR A 320 3.36 24.80 1.89
CA TYR A 320 2.46 25.89 1.49
C TYR A 320 1.00 25.46 1.22
N LYS A 321 0.73 24.16 1.20
CA LYS A 321 -0.59 23.56 0.94
C LYS A 321 -1.26 22.99 2.17
N CYS A 322 -0.50 22.42 3.08
CA CYS A 322 -1.03 21.74 4.26
C CYS A 322 -0.07 21.77 5.43
N ASP A 323 -0.65 21.72 6.60
CA ASP A 323 0.03 21.50 7.86
C ASP A 323 -0.47 20.19 8.46
N GLU A 324 0.45 19.30 8.81
CA GLU A 324 0.14 17.98 9.31
C GLU A 324 0.92 17.66 10.56
N LEU A 325 0.25 17.05 11.53
CA LEU A 325 0.85 16.55 12.74
C LEU A 325 0.60 15.05 12.84
N LEU A 326 1.66 14.27 12.83
CA LEU A 326 1.63 12.83 13.04
C LEU A 326 1.94 12.52 14.51
N ILE A 327 1.01 11.85 15.17
CA ILE A 327 1.19 11.36 16.55
C ILE A 327 1.22 9.83 16.50
N ARG A 328 2.24 9.27 17.13
CA ARG A 328 2.40 7.83 17.28
C ARG A 328 2.61 7.51 18.74
N SER A 329 1.71 6.72 19.34
CA SER A 329 1.78 6.29 20.74
C SER A 329 1.07 4.96 20.93
N GLU A 330 1.62 4.07 21.77
CA GLU A 330 1.00 2.79 22.19
C GLU A 330 0.40 1.92 21.07
N ASN A 331 1.05 1.84 19.92
CA ASN A 331 0.52 1.18 18.70
C ASN A 331 -0.65 1.88 18.02
N GLU A 332 -1.00 3.08 18.43
CA GLU A 332 -1.93 3.94 17.71
C GLU A 332 -1.18 4.98 16.89
N VAL A 333 -1.66 5.24 15.69
CA VAL A 333 -1.12 6.25 14.76
C VAL A 333 -2.24 7.17 14.36
N CYS A 334 -2.08 8.45 14.67
CA CYS A 334 -3.02 9.49 14.32
C CYS A 334 -2.34 10.53 13.43
N LEU A 335 -2.98 10.87 12.32
CA LEU A 335 -2.62 12.02 11.49
C LEU A 335 -3.65 13.12 11.69
N ILE A 336 -3.21 14.28 12.15
CA ILE A 336 -4.02 15.50 12.19
C ILE A 336 -3.69 16.33 10.97
N ASN A 337 -4.69 16.61 10.14
CA ASN A 337 -4.56 17.41 8.94
C ASN A 337 -5.31 18.73 9.10
N SER A 338 -4.58 19.83 8.92
CA SER A 338 -5.09 21.19 8.86
C SER A 338 -4.89 21.76 7.44
N ALA A 339 -5.36 21.02 6.44
CA ALA A 339 -5.13 21.33 5.04
C ALA A 339 -5.83 22.60 4.57
N GLN A 340 -5.19 23.35 3.70
CA GLN A 340 -5.74 24.57 3.15
C GLN A 340 -6.33 24.39 1.74
N TYR A 341 -5.81 23.52 0.85
CA TYR A 341 -6.28 23.47 -0.56
C TYR A 341 -6.02 22.15 -1.31
N GLY A 342 -7.10 21.45 -1.73
CA GLY A 342 -7.17 20.68 -2.98
C GLY A 342 -6.55 19.26 -3.02
N LYS A 343 -6.83 18.53 -4.11
CA LYS A 343 -6.38 17.13 -4.36
C LYS A 343 -4.88 16.87 -4.18
N SER A 344 -4.04 17.90 -4.37
CA SER A 344 -2.59 17.75 -4.22
C SER A 344 -2.17 17.56 -2.76
N VAL A 345 -3.03 17.86 -1.79
CA VAL A 345 -2.75 17.68 -0.36
C VAL A 345 -2.64 16.20 -0.03
N ALA A 346 -3.55 15.37 -0.54
CA ALA A 346 -3.50 13.93 -0.27
C ALA A 346 -2.18 13.26 -0.70
N TYR A 347 -1.59 13.71 -1.80
CA TYR A 347 -0.27 13.20 -2.23
C TYR A 347 0.85 13.69 -1.32
N THR A 348 0.77 14.92 -0.83
CA THR A 348 1.71 15.46 0.15
C THR A 348 1.63 14.70 1.48
N SER A 349 0.40 14.43 1.96
CA SER A 349 0.15 13.59 3.14
C SER A 349 0.71 12.18 2.95
N LEU A 350 0.56 11.60 1.76
CA LEU A 350 1.13 10.29 1.45
C LEU A 350 2.66 10.29 1.49
N ASP A 351 3.30 11.30 0.90
CA ASP A 351 4.76 11.44 0.91
C ASP A 351 5.27 11.60 2.36
N PHE A 352 4.57 12.38 3.19
CA PHE A 352 4.88 12.52 4.60
C PHE A 352 4.73 11.18 5.35
N LEU A 353 3.60 10.50 5.20
CA LEU A 353 3.35 9.21 5.83
C LEU A 353 4.34 8.13 5.36
N GLU A 354 4.71 8.12 4.08
CA GLU A 354 5.77 7.25 3.56
C GLU A 354 7.12 7.54 4.19
N SER A 355 7.50 8.81 4.32
CA SER A 355 8.75 9.21 4.96
C SER A 355 8.79 8.85 6.45
N ALA A 356 7.65 8.93 7.13
CA ALA A 356 7.46 8.50 8.50
C ALA A 356 7.28 6.98 8.65
N ASN A 357 7.31 6.21 7.54
CA ASN A 357 7.11 4.77 7.51
C ASN A 357 5.74 4.32 8.04
N VAL A 358 4.69 5.11 7.79
CA VAL A 358 3.31 4.84 8.20
C VAL A 358 2.55 4.18 7.04
N THR A 359 1.99 3.00 7.28
CA THR A 359 1.18 2.26 6.30
C THR A 359 -0.25 2.00 6.76
N TYR A 360 -0.58 2.50 7.95
CA TYR A 360 -1.85 2.33 8.61
C TYR A 360 -2.11 3.50 9.54
N LEU A 361 -3.31 4.06 9.50
CA LEU A 361 -3.77 5.09 10.42
C LEU A 361 -4.93 4.52 11.25
N ASP A 362 -4.80 4.57 12.57
CA ASP A 362 -5.92 4.27 13.46
C ASP A 362 -6.92 5.44 13.41
N LYS A 363 -6.41 6.68 13.40
CA LYS A 363 -7.24 7.90 13.41
C LYS A 363 -6.71 8.91 12.39
N TYR A 364 -7.59 9.40 11.53
CA TYR A 364 -7.33 10.53 10.65
C TYR A 364 -8.20 11.70 11.09
N TYR A 365 -7.57 12.67 11.72
CA TYR A 365 -8.24 13.80 12.34
C TYR A 365 -8.19 15.00 11.39
N LEU A 366 -9.34 15.42 10.91
CA LEU A 366 -9.51 16.57 10.04
C LEU A 366 -10.07 17.73 10.86
N THR A 367 -9.43 18.89 10.79
CA THR A 367 -9.81 20.05 11.61
C THR A 367 -10.85 20.94 10.94
N HIS A 368 -11.17 20.69 9.68
CA HIS A 368 -12.04 21.57 8.88
C HIS A 368 -12.71 20.82 7.72
N TYR A 369 -13.71 21.46 7.11
CA TYR A 369 -14.33 21.03 5.86
C TYR A 369 -13.73 21.78 4.67
N SER A 370 -13.35 21.08 3.61
CA SER A 370 -12.97 21.64 2.32
C SER A 370 -13.76 21.00 1.19
N TRP A 371 -13.97 21.71 0.09
CA TRP A 371 -14.74 21.22 -1.07
C TRP A 371 -14.13 20.00 -1.76
N SER A 372 -12.86 19.70 -1.51
CA SER A 372 -12.13 18.57 -2.10
C SER A 372 -11.83 17.45 -1.12
N ILE A 373 -12.38 17.53 0.10
CA ILE A 373 -12.06 16.60 1.19
C ILE A 373 -12.45 15.15 0.87
N ASP A 374 -13.53 14.92 0.12
CA ASP A 374 -13.96 13.59 -0.30
C ASP A 374 -12.98 12.96 -1.30
N ASP A 375 -12.43 13.76 -2.23
CA ASP A 375 -11.41 13.31 -3.16
C ASP A 375 -10.08 13.06 -2.45
N GLU A 376 -9.74 13.88 -1.47
CA GLU A 376 -8.56 13.72 -0.61
C GLU A 376 -8.63 12.41 0.19
N ILE A 377 -9.75 12.20 0.87
CA ILE A 377 -9.99 10.96 1.62
C ILE A 377 -9.93 9.74 0.71
N LYS A 378 -10.50 9.79 -0.49
CA LYS A 378 -10.43 8.68 -1.46
C LYS A 378 -8.99 8.37 -1.86
N VAL A 379 -8.18 9.40 -2.17
CA VAL A 379 -6.77 9.21 -2.55
C VAL A 379 -5.98 8.63 -1.38
N LEU A 380 -6.19 9.13 -0.16
CA LEU A 380 -5.52 8.61 1.03
C LEU A 380 -5.91 7.14 1.27
N MET A 381 -7.21 6.83 1.29
CA MET A 381 -7.73 5.48 1.51
C MET A 381 -7.38 4.49 0.40
N TYR A 382 -7.08 4.97 -0.80
CA TYR A 382 -6.57 4.12 -1.88
C TYR A 382 -5.17 3.57 -1.59
N ASN A 383 -4.37 4.30 -0.83
CA ASN A 383 -2.97 3.97 -0.56
C ASN A 383 -2.72 3.43 0.85
N ILE A 384 -3.46 3.94 1.85
CA ILE A 384 -3.27 3.65 3.27
C ILE A 384 -4.59 3.19 3.88
N ALA A 385 -4.54 2.21 4.77
CA ALA A 385 -5.72 1.82 5.55
C ALA A 385 -5.95 2.82 6.67
N VAL A 386 -7.20 3.27 6.80
CA VAL A 386 -7.65 4.21 7.83
C VAL A 386 -8.82 3.55 8.56
N ASP A 387 -8.78 3.46 9.89
CA ASP A 387 -9.89 2.88 10.65
C ASP A 387 -10.97 3.92 10.93
N GLU A 388 -10.59 5.09 11.43
CA GLU A 388 -11.53 6.13 11.82
C GLU A 388 -11.14 7.49 11.24
N ILE A 389 -12.12 8.21 10.69
CA ILE A 389 -11.98 9.59 10.22
C ILE A 389 -12.76 10.48 11.16
N TYR A 390 -12.07 11.41 11.79
CA TYR A 390 -12.64 12.39 12.70
C TYR A 390 -12.90 13.70 11.97
N LEU A 391 -14.14 14.21 12.01
CA LEU A 391 -14.56 15.47 11.44
C LEU A 391 -15.27 16.33 12.48
N PRO A 392 -15.10 17.66 12.45
CA PRO A 392 -15.83 18.54 13.35
C PRO A 392 -17.33 18.51 13.06
N ASN A 393 -18.13 18.86 14.05
CA ASN A 393 -19.58 19.01 13.84
C ASN A 393 -19.85 20.11 12.81
N PRO A 394 -20.64 19.84 11.73
CA PRO A 394 -20.92 20.84 10.70
C PRO A 394 -21.67 22.05 11.27
N ARG A 395 -21.30 23.27 10.86
CA ARG A 395 -21.82 24.52 11.34
C ARG A 395 -22.86 25.16 10.43
N ASN A 396 -22.89 24.73 9.17
CA ASN A 396 -23.76 25.27 8.14
C ASN A 396 -24.16 24.17 7.12
N ASP A 397 -25.13 24.50 6.26
CA ASP A 397 -25.65 23.55 5.26
C ASP A 397 -24.59 23.09 4.25
N ASP A 398 -23.60 23.94 3.94
CA ASP A 398 -22.51 23.58 3.02
C ASP A 398 -21.59 22.52 3.64
N GLU A 399 -21.21 22.67 4.91
CA GLU A 399 -20.40 21.67 5.64
C GLU A 399 -21.19 20.36 5.82
N GLU A 400 -22.50 20.44 6.08
CA GLU A 400 -23.35 19.25 6.13
C GLU A 400 -23.44 18.52 4.79
N ALA A 401 -23.48 19.26 3.68
CA ALA A 401 -23.44 18.67 2.34
C ALA A 401 -22.11 17.97 2.08
N ILE A 402 -20.99 18.57 2.49
CA ILE A 402 -19.65 17.97 2.36
C ILE A 402 -19.56 16.71 3.24
N LEU A 403 -20.04 16.76 4.49
CA LEU A 403 -20.08 15.58 5.38
C LEU A 403 -20.82 14.41 4.73
N LYS A 404 -21.95 14.65 4.08
CA LYS A 404 -22.70 13.63 3.35
C LYS A 404 -21.88 13.01 2.21
N THR A 405 -21.07 13.82 1.51
CA THR A 405 -20.18 13.30 0.46
C THR A 405 -19.06 12.44 1.03
N VAL A 406 -18.49 12.81 2.18
CA VAL A 406 -17.48 12.02 2.89
C VAL A 406 -18.07 10.68 3.36
N ILE A 407 -19.24 10.70 4.01
CA ILE A 407 -19.92 9.47 4.45
C ILE A 407 -20.14 8.53 3.26
N LYS A 408 -20.58 9.06 2.12
CA LYS A 408 -20.76 8.29 0.89
C LYS A 408 -19.43 7.75 0.34
N ALA A 409 -18.36 8.52 0.45
CA ALA A 409 -17.03 8.09 -0.01
C ALA A 409 -16.51 6.88 0.78
N VAL A 410 -16.84 6.79 2.07
CA VAL A 410 -16.40 5.68 2.94
C VAL A 410 -17.42 4.54 3.10
N GLU A 411 -18.64 4.69 2.56
CA GLU A 411 -19.75 3.75 2.76
C GLU A 411 -19.40 2.28 2.44
N ASN A 412 -18.56 2.08 1.44
CA ASN A 412 -18.11 0.74 1.01
C ASN A 412 -16.75 0.31 1.60
N SER A 413 -16.19 1.11 2.50
CA SER A 413 -14.93 0.82 3.18
C SER A 413 -15.17 0.23 4.57
N ARG A 414 -14.10 -0.07 5.31
CA ARG A 414 -14.13 -0.43 6.74
C ARG A 414 -14.01 0.79 7.64
N THR A 415 -13.69 1.93 7.05
CA THR A 415 -13.46 3.18 7.74
C THR A 415 -14.77 3.70 8.33
N SER A 416 -14.75 4.09 9.59
CA SER A 416 -15.87 4.78 10.23
C SER A 416 -15.63 6.29 10.23
N VAL A 417 -16.73 7.06 10.17
CA VAL A 417 -16.69 8.51 10.33
C VAL A 417 -17.21 8.85 11.71
N VAL A 418 -16.41 9.56 12.48
CA VAL A 418 -16.73 10.04 13.83
C VAL A 418 -16.84 11.56 13.78
N ILE A 419 -17.95 12.08 14.26
CA ILE A 419 -18.17 13.52 14.36
C ILE A 419 -17.84 13.95 15.78
N TYR A 420 -16.87 14.86 15.94
CA TYR A 420 -16.50 15.41 17.23
C TYR A 420 -17.01 16.84 17.42
N GLN A 421 -17.21 17.21 18.66
CA GLN A 421 -17.57 18.57 19.01
C GLN A 421 -16.34 19.41 19.34
N GLU A 422 -16.44 20.73 19.18
CA GLU A 422 -15.40 21.66 19.65
C GLU A 422 -15.18 21.42 21.15
N TYR A 423 -13.90 21.42 21.57
CA TYR A 423 -13.45 21.12 22.93
C TYR A 423 -13.61 19.64 23.38
N GLU A 424 -14.01 18.75 22.48
CA GLU A 424 -14.01 17.33 22.78
C GLU A 424 -12.59 16.78 22.68
N THR A 425 -12.20 16.00 23.67
CA THR A 425 -10.86 15.39 23.72
C THR A 425 -10.85 14.06 22.99
N VAL A 426 -10.00 13.93 22.00
CA VAL A 426 -9.73 12.66 21.31
C VAL A 426 -8.42 12.05 21.82
N GLY A 427 -8.49 10.87 22.41
CA GLY A 427 -7.31 10.17 22.90
C GLY A 427 -6.55 9.43 21.78
N VAL A 428 -5.22 9.43 21.83
CA VAL A 428 -4.33 8.65 20.98
C VAL A 428 -3.21 8.10 21.87
N GLY A 429 -3.37 6.86 22.36
CA GLY A 429 -2.49 6.31 23.37
C GLY A 429 -2.40 7.22 24.60
N GLU A 430 -1.18 7.68 24.94
CA GLU A 430 -0.97 8.63 26.06
C GLU A 430 -1.23 10.11 25.70
N TYR A 431 -1.54 10.41 24.43
CA TYR A 431 -1.81 11.77 23.99
C TYR A 431 -3.30 12.08 23.96
N ALA A 432 -3.65 13.33 24.27
CA ALA A 432 -4.99 13.87 24.17
C ALA A 432 -5.00 15.06 23.19
N ILE A 433 -5.89 15.02 22.20
CA ILE A 433 -6.04 16.04 21.16
C ILE A 433 -7.29 16.84 21.47
N ASN A 434 -7.16 18.16 21.54
CA ASN A 434 -8.26 19.09 21.74
C ASN A 434 -8.29 20.13 20.62
N LEU A 435 -9.41 20.27 19.92
CA LEU A 435 -9.64 21.42 19.05
C LEU A 435 -10.05 22.61 19.90
N LEU A 436 -9.19 23.64 19.97
CA LEU A 436 -9.38 24.79 20.83
C LEU A 436 -10.23 25.89 20.18
N TYR A 437 -9.99 26.12 18.88
CA TYR A 437 -10.62 27.23 18.19
C TYR A 437 -10.61 27.00 16.68
N SER A 438 -11.70 27.32 16.01
CA SER A 438 -11.78 27.22 14.56
C SER A 438 -12.67 28.34 14.02
N VAL A 439 -12.18 29.07 13.03
CA VAL A 439 -12.89 30.18 12.37
C VAL A 439 -12.91 29.94 10.86
N PRO A 440 -14.08 30.10 10.22
CA PRO A 440 -14.16 30.04 8.76
C PRO A 440 -13.28 31.12 8.11
N TYR A 441 -12.49 30.73 7.11
CA TYR A 441 -11.67 31.64 6.33
C TYR A 441 -11.76 31.32 4.84
N GLY A 442 -12.58 32.06 4.10
CA GLY A 442 -12.81 31.82 2.69
C GLY A 442 -13.41 30.44 2.41
N LYS A 443 -12.63 29.55 1.78
CA LYS A 443 -13.01 28.15 1.50
C LYS A 443 -12.41 27.14 2.50
N THR A 444 -11.73 27.61 3.52
CA THR A 444 -11.04 26.83 4.55
C THR A 444 -11.37 27.36 5.93
N SER A 445 -10.78 26.81 6.97
CA SER A 445 -10.85 27.36 8.32
C SER A 445 -9.44 27.57 8.87
N MET A 446 -9.32 28.58 9.74
CA MET A 446 -8.14 28.77 10.58
C MET A 446 -8.38 28.04 11.90
N ASN A 447 -7.44 27.24 12.33
CA ASN A 447 -7.60 26.33 13.46
C ASN A 447 -6.48 26.49 14.47
N ALA A 448 -6.83 26.30 15.74
CA ALA A 448 -5.87 26.04 16.79
C ALA A 448 -6.28 24.76 17.52
N PHE A 449 -5.34 23.89 17.73
CA PHE A 449 -5.54 22.67 18.51
C PHE A 449 -4.34 22.41 19.43
N ALA A 450 -4.60 21.73 20.54
CA ALA A 450 -3.56 21.32 21.46
C ALA A 450 -3.45 19.80 21.51
N VAL A 451 -2.24 19.33 21.63
CA VAL A 451 -1.90 17.94 21.90
C VAL A 451 -1.18 17.90 23.22
N SER A 452 -1.73 17.21 24.20
CA SER A 452 -1.13 17.11 25.55
C SER A 452 -0.69 15.69 25.86
N LYS A 453 0.45 15.56 26.53
CA LYS A 453 0.95 14.32 27.12
C LYS A 453 1.40 14.58 28.54
N GLY A 454 0.65 14.08 29.52
CA GLY A 454 0.93 14.35 30.92
C GLY A 454 0.86 15.86 31.20
N HIS A 455 2.02 16.46 31.51
CA HIS A 455 2.15 17.89 31.77
C HIS A 455 2.63 18.69 30.55
N GLU A 456 3.12 18.02 29.49
CA GLU A 456 3.60 18.69 28.27
C GLU A 456 2.45 18.98 27.30
N VAL A 457 2.36 20.22 26.85
CA VAL A 457 1.33 20.69 25.92
C VAL A 457 1.96 21.28 24.67
N TYR A 458 1.60 20.71 23.53
CA TYR A 458 1.98 21.15 22.17
C TYR A 458 0.79 21.85 21.55
N THR A 459 0.89 23.16 21.33
CA THR A 459 -0.20 23.91 20.69
C THR A 459 0.16 24.28 19.28
N TYR A 460 -0.68 23.85 18.34
CA TYR A 460 -0.62 24.25 16.95
C TYR A 460 -1.55 25.45 16.71
N ILE A 461 -1.05 26.44 15.98
CA ILE A 461 -1.79 27.63 15.58
C ILE A 461 -1.66 27.84 14.08
N SER A 462 -2.77 27.82 13.38
CA SER A 462 -2.82 28.10 11.94
C SER A 462 -2.48 29.58 11.66
N SER A 463 -1.93 29.81 10.49
CA SER A 463 -1.67 31.13 9.94
C SER A 463 -2.91 32.04 10.02
N GLY A 464 -2.73 33.29 10.39
CA GLY A 464 -3.78 34.32 10.43
C GLY A 464 -4.62 34.37 11.71
N LEU A 465 -4.59 33.34 12.59
CA LEU A 465 -5.30 33.40 13.87
C LEU A 465 -4.71 34.40 14.87
N LEU A 466 -3.45 34.75 14.68
CA LEU A 466 -2.74 35.75 15.52
C LEU A 466 -2.87 37.19 14.99
N ASP A 467 -3.83 37.47 14.14
CA ASP A 467 -4.13 38.82 13.68
C ASP A 467 -4.78 39.68 14.79
N GLU A 468 -4.56 40.99 14.77
CA GLU A 468 -5.09 41.95 15.77
C GLU A 468 -6.62 41.83 15.96
N SER A 469 -7.34 41.50 14.88
CA SER A 469 -8.80 41.35 14.92
C SER A 469 -9.30 40.15 15.72
N ASN A 470 -8.48 39.09 15.87
CA ASN A 470 -8.86 37.82 16.52
C ASN A 470 -8.16 37.62 17.88
N LYS A 471 -7.19 38.49 18.22
CA LYS A 471 -6.31 38.33 19.38
C LYS A 471 -7.07 38.16 20.70
N GLU A 472 -8.02 39.03 21.02
CA GLU A 472 -8.75 38.98 22.30
C GLU A 472 -9.61 37.73 22.44
N SER A 473 -10.28 37.33 21.35
CA SER A 473 -11.10 36.11 21.32
C SER A 473 -10.26 34.86 21.46
N PHE A 474 -9.08 34.85 20.85
CA PHE A 474 -8.21 33.70 20.78
C PHE A 474 -7.45 33.45 22.08
N ILE A 475 -6.89 34.48 22.72
CA ILE A 475 -6.13 34.37 23.99
C ILE A 475 -6.96 33.68 25.08
N LYS A 476 -8.27 33.89 25.08
CA LYS A 476 -9.20 33.30 26.05
C LYS A 476 -9.23 31.75 26.01
N TYR A 477 -8.89 31.16 24.89
CA TYR A 477 -8.97 29.71 24.65
C TYR A 477 -7.60 29.01 24.61
N LEU A 478 -6.50 29.76 24.71
CA LEU A 478 -5.15 29.18 24.70
C LEU A 478 -4.87 28.44 26.01
N PRO A 479 -4.47 27.16 25.95
CA PRO A 479 -3.97 26.46 27.12
C PRO A 479 -2.59 26.99 27.51
N LEU A 480 -2.15 26.63 28.73
CA LEU A 480 -0.73 26.71 29.07
C LEU A 480 0.03 25.81 28.08
N THR A 481 0.99 26.37 27.37
CA THR A 481 1.68 25.73 26.26
C THR A 481 3.16 25.68 26.56
N ASP A 482 3.75 24.49 26.43
CA ASP A 482 5.20 24.29 26.55
C ASP A 482 5.88 24.41 25.17
N HIS A 483 5.20 23.93 24.13
CA HIS A 483 5.70 23.89 22.77
C HIS A 483 4.69 24.52 21.81
N LEU A 484 5.14 25.53 21.04
CA LEU A 484 4.29 26.23 20.10
C LEU A 484 4.67 25.85 18.68
N ILE A 485 3.69 25.43 17.88
CA ILE A 485 3.85 25.11 16.47
C ILE A 485 3.03 26.11 15.66
N LEU A 486 3.71 26.87 14.80
CA LEU A 486 3.09 27.86 13.93
C LEU A 486 3.04 27.35 12.51
N GLY A 487 1.84 27.28 11.94
CA GLY A 487 1.60 26.90 10.55
C GLY A 487 2.24 27.86 9.55
N ASP A 488 2.29 27.48 8.27
CA ASP A 488 2.89 28.30 7.22
C ASP A 488 2.19 29.64 7.09
N HIS A 489 2.95 30.68 7.40
CA HIS A 489 2.53 32.06 7.25
C HIS A 489 2.86 32.66 5.89
N GLY A 490 2.94 31.86 4.84
CA GLY A 490 3.28 32.22 3.46
C GLY A 490 3.44 33.71 3.14
N LYS A 491 4.11 34.08 2.08
CA LYS A 491 4.47 35.46 1.68
C LYS A 491 3.33 36.51 1.66
N LYS A 492 2.07 36.08 1.81
CA LYS A 492 0.88 36.97 1.78
C LYS A 492 0.53 37.58 3.14
N TYR A 493 0.93 36.97 4.24
CA TYR A 493 0.56 37.44 5.58
C TYR A 493 1.76 38.13 6.22
N LYS A 494 1.71 39.45 6.23
CA LYS A 494 2.66 40.31 6.98
C LYS A 494 2.24 40.43 8.46
N ASP A 495 1.68 39.37 9.02
CA ASP A 495 1.09 39.44 10.34
C ASP A 495 2.19 39.47 11.39
N LYS A 496 2.08 40.44 12.29
CA LYS A 496 2.90 40.47 13.50
C LYS A 496 2.43 39.36 14.41
N ILE A 497 3.30 38.45 14.78
CA ILE A 497 3.00 37.43 15.78
C ILE A 497 3.11 38.07 17.17
N TYR A 498 2.01 38.15 17.87
CA TYR A 498 1.96 38.66 19.24
C TYR A 498 2.15 37.51 20.24
N ILE A 499 3.11 36.62 20.00
CA ILE A 499 3.40 35.45 20.84
C ILE A 499 3.74 35.90 22.26
N ALA A 500 4.54 36.97 22.42
CA ALA A 500 4.94 37.50 23.71
C ALA A 500 3.76 37.95 24.58
N ASP A 501 2.66 38.31 23.96
CA ASP A 501 1.44 38.70 24.69
C ASP A 501 0.59 37.50 25.10
N CYS A 502 0.85 36.34 24.52
CA CYS A 502 0.06 35.12 24.75
C CYS A 502 0.79 34.10 25.66
N TYR A 503 2.11 34.05 25.57
CA TYR A 503 2.92 33.05 26.25
C TYR A 503 4.17 33.69 26.88
N GLU A 504 4.36 33.52 28.18
CA GLU A 504 5.53 34.06 28.89
C GLU A 504 6.70 33.08 28.87
N ASP A 505 6.43 31.78 29.04
CA ASP A 505 7.43 30.74 29.12
C ASP A 505 7.13 29.62 28.10
N LEU A 506 8.00 29.49 27.11
CA LEU A 506 7.94 28.44 26.09
C LEU A 506 9.26 27.66 26.06
N ASN A 507 9.16 26.34 25.99
CA ASN A 507 10.33 25.46 25.83
C ASN A 507 10.84 25.44 24.38
N SER A 508 9.92 25.40 23.42
CA SER A 508 10.28 25.47 22.01
C SER A 508 9.21 26.15 21.15
N ILE A 509 9.67 26.74 20.04
CA ILE A 509 8.83 27.31 18.99
C ILE A 509 9.24 26.70 17.65
N VAL A 510 8.31 26.07 16.96
CA VAL A 510 8.49 25.54 15.61
C VAL A 510 7.81 26.46 14.61
N ILE A 511 8.55 26.97 13.65
CA ILE A 511 8.03 27.93 12.66
C ILE A 511 8.43 27.48 11.26
N HIS A 512 7.46 27.39 10.37
CA HIS A 512 7.69 27.25 8.95
C HIS A 512 7.76 28.63 8.30
N SER A 513 8.94 29.24 8.30
CA SER A 513 9.13 30.61 7.78
C SER A 513 10.58 30.87 7.39
N ASP A 514 10.78 31.91 6.58
CA ASP A 514 12.11 32.39 6.24
C ASP A 514 12.72 33.28 7.35
N ASN A 515 14.03 33.52 7.29
CA ASN A 515 14.78 34.33 8.26
C ASN A 515 14.26 35.78 8.40
N ILE A 516 13.45 36.28 7.45
CA ILE A 516 12.89 37.63 7.47
C ILE A 516 11.78 37.71 8.52
N PHE A 517 10.95 36.68 8.63
CA PHE A 517 9.90 36.58 9.61
C PHE A 517 10.44 36.60 11.05
N LEU A 518 11.51 35.87 11.32
CA LEU A 518 12.17 35.84 12.63
C LEU A 518 12.67 37.20 13.08
N LYS A 519 13.19 38.01 12.15
CA LYS A 519 13.68 39.38 12.44
C LYS A 519 12.55 40.38 12.68
N GLN A 520 11.43 40.23 11.97
CA GLN A 520 10.28 41.16 12.09
C GLN A 520 9.47 40.97 13.38
N ASN A 521 9.45 39.75 13.94
CA ASN A 521 8.61 39.39 15.07
C ASN A 521 9.35 39.31 16.42
N ASN A 522 10.51 39.91 16.52
CA ASN A 522 11.27 40.07 17.77
C ASN A 522 11.55 38.76 18.53
N MET A 523 11.79 37.67 17.78
CA MET A 523 12.04 36.34 18.33
C MET A 523 13.30 36.28 19.23
N GLN A 524 14.13 37.33 19.20
CA GLN A 524 15.30 37.49 20.05
C GLN A 524 14.95 37.37 21.54
N TYR A 525 13.77 37.84 21.93
CA TYR A 525 13.27 37.75 23.31
C TYR A 525 13.16 36.30 23.82
N TYR A 526 12.68 35.39 22.98
CA TYR A 526 12.54 33.98 23.35
C TYR A 526 13.89 33.24 23.37
N ILE A 527 14.80 33.61 22.46
CA ILE A 527 16.16 33.08 22.45
C ILE A 527 16.89 33.47 23.74
N GLU A 528 16.74 34.72 24.19
CA GLU A 528 17.35 35.22 25.43
C GLU A 528 16.79 34.54 26.68
N LYS A 529 15.52 34.09 26.64
CA LYS A 529 14.88 33.28 27.69
C LYS A 529 15.25 31.79 27.64
N GLY A 530 16.02 31.33 26.65
CA GLY A 530 16.42 29.95 26.50
C GLY A 530 15.46 29.06 25.72
N CYS A 531 14.47 29.64 25.06
CA CYS A 531 13.56 28.92 24.19
C CYS A 531 14.26 28.44 22.91
N GLU A 532 14.10 27.19 22.56
CA GLU A 532 14.63 26.65 21.31
C GLU A 532 13.74 27.03 20.12
N ILE A 533 14.30 27.73 19.13
CA ILE A 533 13.57 28.13 17.92
C ILE A 533 14.01 27.31 16.73
N PHE A 534 13.09 26.56 16.14
CA PHE A 534 13.29 25.78 14.93
C PHE A 534 12.59 26.48 13.76
N SER A 535 13.39 27.07 12.86
CA SER A 535 12.86 27.68 11.64
C SER A 535 13.34 26.92 10.42
N HIS A 536 12.43 26.54 9.53
CA HIS A 536 12.74 25.81 8.31
C HIS A 536 12.08 26.47 7.10
N PRO A 537 12.86 26.93 6.11
CA PRO A 537 12.33 27.53 4.88
C PRO A 537 11.86 26.51 3.85
N ASN A 538 12.16 25.21 4.02
CA ASN A 538 11.81 24.13 3.11
C ASN A 538 11.07 23.03 3.88
N ASN A 539 10.20 22.29 3.19
CA ASN A 539 9.44 21.16 3.70
C ASN A 539 10.30 20.23 4.56
N ILE A 540 10.14 20.25 5.87
CA ILE A 540 10.94 19.43 6.77
C ILE A 540 10.04 18.75 7.80
N ILE A 541 10.33 17.47 8.01
CA ILE A 541 9.74 16.69 9.07
C ILE A 541 10.52 17.03 10.35
N TYR A 542 9.84 17.67 11.28
CA TYR A 542 10.39 17.96 12.60
C TYR A 542 9.83 16.93 13.60
N TYR A 543 10.71 16.26 14.31
CA TYR A 543 10.35 15.35 15.39
C TYR A 543 10.40 16.11 16.72
N VAL A 544 9.25 16.27 17.35
CA VAL A 544 9.11 16.92 18.65
C VAL A 544 9.47 15.91 19.75
N GLY A 545 10.32 16.29 20.69
CA GLY A 545 10.61 15.46 21.87
C GLY A 545 11.73 14.43 21.70
N LYS A 546 12.73 14.69 20.86
CA LYS A 546 13.99 13.91 20.83
C LYS A 546 15.08 14.61 21.57
#